data_442b85a56e4b0bc6953628d1568bb615
#
_entry.id   442b85a56e4b0bc6953628d1568bb615
#
_cell.length_a   1.000
_cell.length_b   1.000
_cell.length_c   1.000
_cell.angle_alpha   90.00
_cell.angle_beta   90.00
_cell.angle_gamma   90.00
#
_symmetry.space_group_name_H-M   'P 1'
#
loop_
_entity.id
_entity.type
_entity.pdbx_description
1 polymer ?
#
loop_
_entity_poly.entity_id
_entity_poly.type
_entity_poly.pdbx_seq_one_letter_code
_entity_poly.pdbx_strand_id
1 'polypeptide(L)'
;MKIPGWRTSQPTPAVIRPADDELDLFGVTHQGRVRAQNQDQFMVCTIHPQVVVHQTSLPSAESLPLRGSRAATLLLVADGVGGAADGGEAARLATECITQYAASTLRTYHATTGPTDEQKFFGALRKAVFEAHAAVLALSARRPDQRRMATTLTLAISVYPWCYVVQVGDSRCYIFSGNALRQVTRDQTVGQQLVDDGLMPADRLRHSPYSNVLASAIGGEEATPEVTRVDVTERGCVVFLCSDGLTKHVSDPEIESHLRTMQSSEQVCHALVGLALERGGSDNITVVAGRAPLKR
;
A
#
# COMPACT_ATOMS: atom_id res chain seq x y z
N MET A 1 7.59 -48.92 34.96
CA MET A 1 6.89 -48.45 33.74
C MET A 1 7.20 -46.95 33.62
N LYS A 2 8.15 -46.55 32.75
CA LYS A 2 8.61 -45.17 32.61
C LYS A 2 7.75 -44.50 31.56
N ILE A 3 7.07 -43.39 31.92
CA ILE A 3 6.28 -42.56 31.03
C ILE A 3 7.27 -41.75 30.15
N PRO A 4 7.14 -41.76 28.78
CA PRO A 4 8.04 -41.00 27.92
C PRO A 4 7.81 -39.50 28.10
N GLY A 5 8.93 -38.76 28.17
CA GLY A 5 8.99 -37.35 28.48
C GLY A 5 8.15 -36.48 27.52
N TRP A 6 7.39 -35.61 28.12
CA TRP A 6 6.81 -34.43 27.47
C TRP A 6 7.98 -33.54 27.03
N ARG A 7 8.12 -33.40 25.69
CA ARG A 7 8.96 -32.33 25.16
C ARG A 7 8.19 -31.04 25.47
N THR A 8 8.70 -30.28 26.41
CA THR A 8 8.29 -28.87 26.55
C THR A 8 8.66 -28.18 25.24
N SER A 9 7.67 -27.85 24.42
CA SER A 9 7.85 -26.94 23.31
C SER A 9 8.43 -25.64 23.89
N GLN A 10 9.61 -25.24 23.42
CA GLN A 10 10.16 -23.95 23.77
C GLN A 10 9.13 -22.89 23.39
N PRO A 11 8.83 -21.91 24.24
CA PRO A 11 7.91 -20.83 23.88
C PRO A 11 8.48 -20.16 22.63
N THR A 12 7.65 -20.06 21.59
CA THR A 12 7.95 -19.26 20.41
C THR A 12 8.38 -17.88 20.90
N PRO A 13 9.54 -17.34 20.49
CA PRO A 13 9.98 -16.03 20.97
C PRO A 13 8.86 -15.01 20.74
N ALA A 14 8.52 -14.26 21.79
CA ALA A 14 7.49 -13.25 21.72
C ALA A 14 7.81 -12.30 20.56
N VAL A 15 6.93 -12.24 19.58
CA VAL A 15 7.07 -11.38 18.41
C VAL A 15 6.95 -9.93 18.87
N ILE A 16 8.11 -9.27 19.08
CA ILE A 16 8.17 -7.92 19.62
C ILE A 16 7.87 -6.93 18.50
N ARG A 17 6.78 -6.19 18.67
CA ARG A 17 6.39 -5.12 17.78
C ARG A 17 7.46 -4.01 17.77
N PRO A 18 7.90 -3.53 16.59
CA PRO A 18 8.80 -2.38 16.49
C PRO A 18 8.17 -1.11 17.10
N ALA A 19 8.93 -0.34 17.85
CA ALA A 19 8.52 0.96 18.36
C ALA A 19 8.38 1.99 17.22
N ASP A 20 7.76 3.14 17.49
CA ASP A 20 7.49 4.13 16.44
C ASP A 20 8.77 4.77 15.89
N ASP A 21 9.76 4.98 16.75
CA ASP A 21 11.09 5.50 16.43
C ASP A 21 12.01 4.48 15.74
N GLU A 22 11.62 3.20 15.75
CA GLU A 22 12.28 2.15 14.99
C GLU A 22 11.77 2.02 13.56
N LEU A 23 10.77 2.81 13.14
CA LEU A 23 10.26 2.75 11.79
C LEU A 23 11.04 3.66 10.86
N ASP A 24 11.40 3.10 9.71
CA ASP A 24 12.02 3.81 8.59
C ASP A 24 10.98 3.82 7.44
N LEU A 25 10.28 4.96 7.29
CA LEU A 25 9.16 5.13 6.38
C LEU A 25 9.44 6.34 5.48
N PHE A 26 9.27 6.18 4.17
CA PHE A 26 9.43 7.28 3.23
C PHE A 26 8.59 7.07 1.98
N GLY A 27 8.17 8.18 1.35
CA GLY A 27 7.50 8.20 0.07
C GLY A 27 7.93 9.41 -0.74
N VAL A 28 8.02 9.24 -2.05
CA VAL A 28 8.33 10.31 -2.99
C VAL A 28 7.52 10.13 -4.28
N THR A 29 7.08 11.25 -4.84
CA THR A 29 6.43 11.29 -6.15
C THR A 29 7.13 12.30 -7.05
N HIS A 30 7.19 12.01 -8.34
CA HIS A 30 7.79 12.89 -9.35
C HIS A 30 6.92 12.89 -10.61
N GLN A 31 6.76 14.04 -11.22
CA GLN A 31 5.96 14.23 -12.44
C GLN A 31 6.46 13.42 -13.64
N GLY A 32 7.69 12.96 -13.62
CA GLY A 32 8.38 12.42 -14.79
C GLY A 32 8.96 13.53 -15.68
N ARG A 33 9.36 13.15 -16.89
CA ARG A 33 9.94 14.10 -17.88
C ARG A 33 9.00 14.41 -19.04
N VAL A 34 7.92 13.63 -19.20
CA VAL A 34 7.03 13.67 -20.38
C VAL A 34 5.65 14.20 -20.02
N ARG A 35 5.13 13.86 -18.86
CA ARG A 35 3.79 14.28 -18.42
C ARG A 35 3.75 15.77 -18.07
N ALA A 36 2.65 16.44 -18.41
CA ALA A 36 2.45 17.85 -18.10
C ALA A 36 2.10 18.10 -16.62
N GLN A 37 1.56 17.09 -15.93
CA GLN A 37 1.11 17.16 -14.54
C GLN A 37 1.43 15.85 -13.82
N ASN A 38 1.58 15.92 -12.50
CA ASN A 38 1.65 14.74 -11.66
C ASN A 38 0.24 14.41 -11.15
N GLN A 39 -0.27 13.24 -11.54
CA GLN A 39 -1.59 12.74 -11.17
C GLN A 39 -1.51 11.64 -10.10
N ASP A 40 -0.30 11.19 -9.76
CA ASP A 40 -0.08 10.26 -8.67
C ASP A 40 -0.31 10.92 -7.32
N GLN A 41 -0.81 10.14 -6.37
CA GLN A 41 -0.87 10.48 -4.95
C GLN A 41 -0.26 9.36 -4.11
N PHE A 42 0.31 9.73 -2.97
CA PHE A 42 0.72 8.74 -1.97
C PHE A 42 0.38 9.20 -0.55
N MET A 43 0.31 8.25 0.36
CA MET A 43 0.18 8.50 1.79
C MET A 43 1.10 7.58 2.57
N VAL A 44 1.83 8.16 3.53
CA VAL A 44 2.61 7.44 4.53
C VAL A 44 2.21 7.97 5.88
N CYS A 45 1.57 7.15 6.70
CA CYS A 45 1.16 7.57 8.04
C CYS A 45 1.12 6.42 9.05
N THR A 46 1.07 6.80 10.32
CA THR A 46 0.79 5.89 11.44
C THR A 46 -0.53 6.28 12.09
N ILE A 47 -1.32 5.29 12.48
CA ILE A 47 -2.62 5.49 13.12
C ILE A 47 -2.49 5.19 14.60
N HIS A 48 -2.91 6.14 15.44
CA HIS A 48 -2.88 6.06 16.90
C HIS A 48 -4.25 6.40 17.49
N PRO A 49 -4.71 5.67 18.53
CA PRO A 49 -5.80 6.15 19.36
C PRO A 49 -5.37 7.41 20.11
N GLN A 50 -6.28 8.36 20.26
CA GLN A 50 -6.05 9.59 21.00
C GLN A 50 -7.16 9.86 21.98
N VAL A 51 -6.82 10.32 23.18
CA VAL A 51 -7.76 10.81 24.21
C VAL A 51 -7.60 12.33 24.28
N VAL A 52 -8.73 13.04 24.19
CA VAL A 52 -8.78 14.50 24.40
C VAL A 52 -9.48 14.73 25.73
N VAL A 53 -8.75 15.28 26.71
CA VAL A 53 -9.29 15.61 28.01
C VAL A 53 -9.82 17.04 27.96
N HIS A 54 -11.14 17.20 28.15
CA HIS A 54 -11.76 18.51 28.22
C HIS A 54 -11.80 19.06 29.65
N GLN A 55 -12.03 18.19 30.64
CA GLN A 55 -12.03 18.51 32.08
C GLN A 55 -11.67 17.25 32.88
N THR A 56 -11.00 17.45 34.01
CA THR A 56 -10.67 16.36 34.93
C THR A 56 -10.57 16.87 36.36
N SER A 57 -10.90 16.00 37.31
CA SER A 57 -10.65 16.20 38.74
C SER A 57 -9.33 15.54 39.20
N LEU A 58 -8.58 14.91 38.30
CA LEU A 58 -7.28 14.32 38.63
C LEU A 58 -6.28 15.40 39.01
N PRO A 59 -5.40 15.14 40.02
CA PRO A 59 -4.38 16.11 40.45
C PRO A 59 -3.40 16.51 39.34
N SER A 60 -3.18 15.61 38.35
CA SER A 60 -2.37 15.88 37.16
C SER A 60 -2.90 15.03 35.99
N ALA A 61 -3.22 15.69 34.88
CA ALA A 61 -3.57 15.04 33.61
C ALA A 61 -2.32 14.66 32.81
N GLU A 62 -1.13 15.16 33.16
CA GLU A 62 0.13 14.91 32.45
C GLU A 62 0.58 13.45 32.52
N SER A 63 0.15 12.74 33.57
CA SER A 63 0.41 11.30 33.73
C SER A 63 -0.48 10.40 32.87
N LEU A 64 -1.52 10.95 32.23
CA LEU A 64 -2.41 10.16 31.40
C LEU A 64 -1.79 9.91 30.02
N PRO A 65 -1.83 8.65 29.51
CA PRO A 65 -1.40 8.35 28.15
C PRO A 65 -2.42 8.89 27.14
N LEU A 66 -2.30 10.19 26.81
CA LEU A 66 -3.23 10.88 25.90
C LEU A 66 -3.13 10.37 24.45
N ARG A 67 -1.99 9.75 24.10
CA ARG A 67 -1.77 9.08 22.82
C ARG A 67 -1.48 7.60 23.08
N GLY A 68 -2.34 6.74 22.54
CA GLY A 68 -2.13 5.29 22.61
C GLY A 68 -1.01 4.79 21.70
N SER A 69 -0.60 3.53 21.89
CA SER A 69 0.35 2.87 21.01
C SER A 69 -0.17 2.85 19.57
N ARG A 70 0.74 2.83 18.60
CA ARG A 70 0.41 2.75 17.16
C ARG A 70 -0.57 1.60 16.91
N ALA A 71 -1.70 1.89 16.28
CA ALA A 71 -2.68 0.90 15.87
C ALA A 71 -2.25 0.23 14.55
N ALA A 72 -1.81 1.03 13.59
CA ALA A 72 -1.35 0.56 12.30
C ALA A 72 -0.34 1.53 11.68
N THR A 73 0.40 1.02 10.67
CA THR A 73 1.15 1.83 9.70
C THR A 73 0.46 1.69 8.36
N LEU A 74 0.27 2.79 7.65
CA LEU A 74 -0.40 2.84 6.35
C LEU A 74 0.57 3.42 5.31
N LEU A 75 0.76 2.68 4.22
CA LEU A 75 1.44 3.09 3.01
C LEU A 75 0.45 2.98 1.85
N LEU A 76 0.34 3.98 1.01
CA LEU A 76 -0.61 4.03 -0.10
C LEU A 76 0.00 4.70 -1.32
N VAL A 77 -0.29 4.15 -2.50
CA VAL A 77 -0.03 4.75 -3.81
C VAL A 77 -1.34 4.70 -4.61
N ALA A 78 -1.67 5.81 -5.26
CA ALA A 78 -2.80 5.94 -6.16
C ALA A 78 -2.32 6.66 -7.43
N ASP A 79 -2.42 5.99 -8.59
CA ASP A 79 -2.04 6.50 -9.89
C ASP A 79 -3.29 6.98 -10.62
N GLY A 80 -3.36 8.26 -10.89
CA GLY A 80 -4.51 8.90 -11.50
C GLY A 80 -4.59 8.67 -13.00
N VAL A 81 -5.69 8.09 -13.47
CA VAL A 81 -5.95 7.76 -14.87
C VAL A 81 -7.02 8.68 -15.44
N GLY A 82 -6.68 9.36 -16.53
CA GLY A 82 -7.62 10.27 -17.22
C GLY A 82 -6.89 11.42 -17.91
N GLY A 83 -7.67 12.23 -18.67
CA GLY A 83 -7.12 13.40 -19.36
C GLY A 83 -6.90 14.58 -18.40
N ALA A 84 -5.84 15.35 -18.66
CA ALA A 84 -5.49 16.63 -18.02
C ALA A 84 -5.41 16.63 -16.48
N ALA A 85 -6.45 17.05 -15.76
CA ALA A 85 -6.41 17.17 -14.28
C ALA A 85 -7.28 16.11 -13.57
N ASP A 86 -7.99 15.30 -14.32
CA ASP A 86 -9.09 14.47 -13.79
C ASP A 86 -8.59 13.26 -13.00
N GLY A 87 -7.51 12.62 -13.47
CA GLY A 87 -6.91 11.50 -12.77
C GLY A 87 -6.33 11.89 -11.40
N GLY A 88 -5.68 13.04 -11.31
CA GLY A 88 -5.12 13.54 -10.05
C GLY A 88 -6.20 13.83 -9.00
N GLU A 89 -7.38 14.30 -9.40
CA GLU A 89 -8.49 14.51 -8.46
C GLU A 89 -9.10 13.18 -8.00
N ALA A 90 -9.20 12.19 -8.89
CA ALA A 90 -9.62 10.84 -8.50
C ALA A 90 -8.65 10.20 -7.50
N ALA A 91 -7.34 10.28 -7.77
CA ALA A 91 -6.30 9.77 -6.88
C ALA A 91 -6.32 10.46 -5.51
N ARG A 92 -6.48 11.79 -5.47
CA ARG A 92 -6.62 12.55 -4.24
C ARG A 92 -7.84 12.11 -3.42
N LEU A 93 -9.01 12.07 -4.06
CA LEU A 93 -10.26 11.71 -3.39
C LEU A 93 -10.23 10.26 -2.87
N ALA A 94 -9.73 9.32 -3.66
CA ALA A 94 -9.56 7.92 -3.23
C ALA A 94 -8.62 7.82 -2.02
N THR A 95 -7.49 8.52 -2.04
CA THR A 95 -6.52 8.56 -0.93
C THR A 95 -7.16 9.12 0.35
N GLU A 96 -7.92 10.20 0.24
CA GLU A 96 -8.64 10.81 1.37
C GLU A 96 -9.69 9.86 1.97
N CYS A 97 -10.56 9.28 1.12
CA CYS A 97 -11.59 8.33 1.55
C CYS A 97 -11.00 7.12 2.28
N ILE A 98 -9.97 6.50 1.70
CA ILE A 98 -9.31 5.34 2.28
C ILE A 98 -8.65 5.69 3.62
N THR A 99 -7.95 6.82 3.69
CA THR A 99 -7.28 7.25 4.93
C THR A 99 -8.30 7.52 6.05
N GLN A 100 -9.40 8.20 5.75
CA GLN A 100 -10.48 8.46 6.71
C GLN A 100 -11.14 7.16 7.19
N TYR A 101 -11.41 6.25 6.26
CA TYR A 101 -11.99 4.95 6.60
C TYR A 101 -11.05 4.13 7.50
N ALA A 102 -9.78 4.05 7.14
CA ALA A 102 -8.78 3.35 7.95
C ALA A 102 -8.68 3.94 9.37
N ALA A 103 -8.63 5.27 9.49
CA ALA A 103 -8.56 5.96 10.78
C ALA A 103 -9.80 5.71 11.67
N SER A 104 -10.98 5.56 11.09
CA SER A 104 -12.23 5.31 11.83
C SER A 104 -12.42 3.84 12.19
N THR A 105 -12.06 2.93 11.30
CA THR A 105 -12.38 1.50 11.39
C THR A 105 -11.37 0.71 12.20
N LEU A 106 -10.08 1.05 12.11
CA LEU A 106 -9.00 0.33 12.81
C LEU A 106 -9.13 0.38 14.35
N ARG A 107 -9.82 1.37 14.89
CA ARG A 107 -10.12 1.44 16.34
C ARG A 107 -10.94 0.24 16.83
N THR A 108 -11.79 -0.30 15.98
CA THR A 108 -12.71 -1.41 16.32
C THR A 108 -12.00 -2.77 16.26
N TYR A 109 -10.94 -2.92 15.44
CA TYR A 109 -10.28 -4.20 15.22
C TYR A 109 -9.18 -4.56 16.23
N HIS A 110 -8.65 -3.58 16.97
CA HIS A 110 -7.62 -3.84 17.98
C HIS A 110 -8.10 -4.66 19.19
N ALA A 111 -9.42 -4.84 19.35
CA ALA A 111 -10.00 -5.52 20.49
C ALA A 111 -10.23 -7.03 20.26
N THR A 112 -10.00 -7.55 19.04
CA THR A 112 -10.43 -8.91 18.68
C THR A 112 -9.33 -9.66 17.92
N THR A 113 -9.07 -10.93 18.27
CA THR A 113 -7.92 -11.72 17.77
C THR A 113 -8.33 -13.07 17.15
N GLY A 114 -9.53 -13.21 16.60
CA GLY A 114 -10.04 -14.46 16.03
C GLY A 114 -10.09 -14.50 14.49
N PRO A 115 -10.14 -15.70 13.86
CA PRO A 115 -10.24 -15.85 12.39
C PRO A 115 -11.50 -15.17 11.81
N THR A 116 -12.59 -15.14 12.55
CA THR A 116 -13.85 -14.45 12.16
C THR A 116 -13.64 -12.94 12.04
N ASP A 117 -12.72 -12.38 12.81
CA ASP A 117 -12.43 -10.95 12.80
C ASP A 117 -11.57 -10.56 11.61
N GLU A 118 -10.72 -11.43 11.13
CA GLU A 118 -9.93 -11.23 9.93
C GLU A 118 -10.83 -11.13 8.68
N GLN A 119 -11.83 -12.01 8.54
CA GLN A 119 -12.80 -11.91 7.43
C GLN A 119 -13.60 -10.62 7.48
N LYS A 120 -13.98 -10.15 8.67
CA LYS A 120 -14.62 -8.85 8.85
C LYS A 120 -13.69 -7.70 8.45
N PHE A 121 -12.39 -7.82 8.78
CA PHE A 121 -11.39 -6.83 8.39
C PHE A 121 -11.21 -6.78 6.87
N PHE A 122 -11.11 -7.92 6.19
CA PHE A 122 -11.10 -7.97 4.74
C PHE A 122 -12.36 -7.35 4.13
N GLY A 123 -13.53 -7.66 4.68
CA GLY A 123 -14.80 -7.05 4.27
C GLY A 123 -14.81 -5.53 4.45
N ALA A 124 -14.25 -5.04 5.56
CA ALA A 124 -14.12 -3.62 5.83
C ALA A 124 -13.18 -2.91 4.85
N LEU A 125 -12.03 -3.51 4.52
CA LEU A 125 -11.10 -2.96 3.53
C LEU A 125 -11.73 -2.89 2.13
N ARG A 126 -12.43 -3.96 1.70
CA ARG A 126 -13.18 -3.94 0.42
C ARG A 126 -14.27 -2.87 0.42
N LYS A 127 -15.00 -2.72 1.53
CA LYS A 127 -16.02 -1.69 1.68
C LYS A 127 -15.44 -0.27 1.51
N ALA A 128 -14.27 -0.01 2.11
CA ALA A 128 -13.56 1.27 1.95
C ALA A 128 -13.28 1.58 0.47
N VAL A 129 -12.85 0.58 -0.30
CA VAL A 129 -12.61 0.72 -1.74
C VAL A 129 -13.90 1.03 -2.49
N PHE A 130 -15.00 0.33 -2.19
CA PHE A 130 -16.29 0.60 -2.84
C PHE A 130 -16.85 1.98 -2.48
N GLU A 131 -16.64 2.46 -1.26
CA GLU A 131 -17.02 3.82 -0.86
C GLU A 131 -16.20 4.87 -1.61
N ALA A 132 -14.88 4.65 -1.75
CA ALA A 132 -14.02 5.52 -2.56
C ALA A 132 -14.44 5.50 -4.05
N HIS A 133 -14.73 4.32 -4.61
CA HIS A 133 -15.23 4.18 -5.98
C HIS A 133 -16.53 4.95 -6.19
N ALA A 134 -17.51 4.80 -5.30
CA ALA A 134 -18.77 5.52 -5.38
C ALA A 134 -18.57 7.04 -5.26
N ALA A 135 -17.64 7.51 -4.41
CA ALA A 135 -17.34 8.92 -4.26
C ALA A 135 -16.73 9.52 -5.54
N VAL A 136 -15.78 8.80 -6.19
CA VAL A 136 -15.18 9.24 -7.47
C VAL A 136 -16.21 9.24 -8.58
N LEU A 137 -17.08 8.24 -8.69
CA LEU A 137 -18.18 8.22 -9.67
C LEU A 137 -19.16 9.38 -9.45
N ALA A 138 -19.52 9.67 -8.21
CA ALA A 138 -20.41 10.78 -7.87
C ALA A 138 -19.79 12.14 -8.23
N LEU A 139 -18.47 12.29 -8.07
CA LEU A 139 -17.76 13.49 -8.47
C LEU A 139 -17.70 13.63 -10.00
N SER A 140 -17.40 12.55 -10.73
CA SER A 140 -17.42 12.50 -12.20
C SER A 140 -18.79 12.91 -12.76
N ALA A 141 -19.88 12.40 -12.17
CA ALA A 141 -21.24 12.70 -12.62
C ALA A 141 -21.67 14.17 -12.46
N ARG A 142 -21.00 14.92 -11.57
CA ARG A 142 -21.29 16.36 -11.36
C ARG A 142 -20.56 17.27 -12.34
N ARG A 143 -19.64 16.74 -13.15
CA ARG A 143 -18.87 17.54 -14.10
C ARG A 143 -19.67 17.84 -15.37
N PRO A 144 -19.57 19.06 -15.91
CA PRO A 144 -20.33 19.45 -17.12
C PRO A 144 -19.95 18.63 -18.34
N ASP A 145 -18.68 18.21 -18.45
CA ASP A 145 -18.17 17.45 -19.59
C ASP A 145 -18.33 15.93 -19.45
N GLN A 146 -18.86 15.47 -18.30
CA GLN A 146 -19.07 14.06 -17.95
C GLN A 146 -17.85 13.16 -18.20
N ARG A 147 -16.64 13.74 -18.19
CA ARG A 147 -15.41 12.96 -18.34
C ARG A 147 -15.24 12.04 -17.15
N ARG A 148 -14.99 10.78 -17.47
CA ARG A 148 -14.66 9.78 -16.44
C ARG A 148 -13.27 10.07 -15.88
N MET A 149 -13.18 10.10 -14.58
CA MET A 149 -11.93 10.13 -13.84
C MET A 149 -11.77 8.80 -13.11
N ALA A 150 -10.56 8.28 -13.09
CA ALA A 150 -10.26 7.03 -12.42
C ALA A 150 -8.89 7.08 -11.77
N THR A 151 -8.63 6.13 -10.88
CA THR A 151 -7.32 5.96 -10.27
C THR A 151 -7.11 4.50 -9.89
N THR A 152 -5.86 4.06 -9.88
CA THR A 152 -5.46 2.83 -9.19
C THR A 152 -5.48 3.05 -7.69
N LEU A 153 -5.37 1.98 -6.93
CA LEU A 153 -5.12 2.01 -5.49
C LEU A 153 -4.28 0.80 -5.09
N THR A 154 -3.11 1.05 -4.52
CA THR A 154 -2.33 0.03 -3.82
C THR A 154 -2.08 0.51 -2.41
N LEU A 155 -2.61 -0.22 -1.44
CA LEU A 155 -2.60 0.11 -0.03
C LEU A 155 -1.97 -1.02 0.76
N ALA A 156 -1.03 -0.73 1.65
CA ALA A 156 -0.50 -1.64 2.64
C ALA A 156 -0.79 -1.11 4.04
N ILE A 157 -1.61 -1.85 4.81
CA ILE A 157 -1.92 -1.55 6.21
C ILE A 157 -1.26 -2.60 7.09
N SER A 158 -0.22 -2.19 7.83
CA SER A 158 0.47 -3.06 8.77
C SER A 158 -0.16 -2.95 10.15
N VAL A 159 -0.92 -3.98 10.53
CA VAL A 159 -1.40 -4.27 11.89
C VAL A 159 -0.56 -5.41 12.41
N TYR A 160 0.56 -5.06 13.00
CA TYR A 160 1.60 -6.03 13.38
C TYR A 160 1.06 -7.26 14.13
N PRO A 161 1.44 -8.48 13.75
CA PRO A 161 2.54 -8.86 12.85
C PRO A 161 2.18 -8.97 11.37
N TRP A 162 0.98 -8.58 10.97
CA TRP A 162 0.46 -8.75 9.61
C TRP A 162 0.45 -7.45 8.83
N CYS A 163 0.70 -7.55 7.54
CA CYS A 163 0.44 -6.50 6.57
C CYS A 163 -0.69 -6.94 5.62
N TYR A 164 -1.71 -6.12 5.52
CA TYR A 164 -2.84 -6.32 4.63
C TYR A 164 -2.65 -5.42 3.41
N VAL A 165 -2.54 -6.04 2.25
CA VAL A 165 -2.36 -5.35 0.98
C VAL A 165 -3.70 -5.35 0.25
N VAL A 166 -4.18 -4.17 -0.14
CA VAL A 166 -5.38 -3.99 -0.96
C VAL A 166 -4.96 -3.40 -2.29
N GLN A 167 -5.46 -3.97 -3.37
CA GLN A 167 -5.13 -3.54 -4.74
C GLN A 167 -6.39 -3.33 -5.57
N VAL A 168 -6.37 -2.26 -6.37
CA VAL A 168 -7.20 -2.00 -7.54
C VAL A 168 -6.30 -1.37 -8.60
N GLY A 169 -6.17 -2.00 -9.77
CA GLY A 169 -5.35 -1.51 -10.87
C GLY A 169 -3.99 -2.19 -10.98
N ASP A 170 -2.97 -1.48 -11.49
CA ASP A 170 -1.65 -2.00 -11.85
C ASP A 170 -0.48 -1.35 -11.10
N SER A 171 -0.74 -0.45 -10.16
CA SER A 171 0.26 -0.06 -9.16
C SER A 171 0.61 -1.26 -8.29
N ARG A 172 1.87 -1.42 -7.94
CA ARG A 172 2.36 -2.67 -7.34
C ARG A 172 2.77 -2.54 -5.89
N CYS A 173 2.60 -3.63 -5.14
CA CYS A 173 3.19 -3.85 -3.82
C CYS A 173 4.12 -5.05 -3.87
N TYR A 174 5.31 -4.85 -3.30
CA TYR A 174 6.34 -5.87 -3.13
C TYR A 174 6.67 -6.04 -1.65
N ILE A 175 7.11 -7.23 -1.29
CA ILE A 175 7.76 -7.54 -0.04
C ILE A 175 9.18 -7.98 -0.33
N PHE A 176 10.15 -7.31 0.29
CA PHE A 176 11.55 -7.74 0.30
C PHE A 176 11.88 -8.30 1.67
N SER A 177 12.21 -9.58 1.74
CA SER A 177 12.54 -10.32 2.96
C SER A 177 13.45 -11.49 2.62
N GLY A 178 14.36 -11.87 3.49
CA GLY A 178 15.30 -12.97 3.25
C GLY A 178 16.15 -12.77 1.99
N ASN A 179 16.50 -11.53 1.63
CA ASN A 179 17.23 -11.16 0.40
C ASN A 179 16.50 -11.47 -0.93
N ALA A 180 15.18 -11.68 -0.90
CA ALA A 180 14.38 -11.92 -2.09
C ALA A 180 13.24 -10.90 -2.20
N LEU A 181 12.97 -10.42 -3.41
CA LEU A 181 11.83 -9.59 -3.74
C LEU A 181 10.67 -10.46 -4.20
N ARG A 182 9.50 -10.22 -3.67
CA ARG A 182 8.27 -10.87 -4.09
C ARG A 182 7.18 -9.84 -4.36
N GLN A 183 6.67 -9.80 -5.57
CA GLN A 183 5.46 -9.05 -5.89
C GLN A 183 4.26 -9.71 -5.18
N VAL A 184 3.51 -8.93 -4.41
CA VAL A 184 2.32 -9.39 -3.67
C VAL A 184 1.05 -9.16 -4.47
N THR A 185 1.01 -8.05 -5.18
CA THR A 185 -0.09 -7.65 -6.06
C THR A 185 0.03 -8.31 -7.42
N ARG A 186 -1.09 -8.39 -8.16
CA ARG A 186 -1.12 -8.81 -9.55
C ARG A 186 -1.75 -7.73 -10.38
N ASP A 187 -1.09 -7.28 -11.45
CA ASP A 187 -1.56 -6.17 -12.27
C ASP A 187 -2.96 -6.49 -12.84
N GLN A 188 -3.92 -5.63 -12.59
CA GLN A 188 -5.29 -5.76 -13.07
C GLN A 188 -5.44 -5.02 -14.41
N THR A 189 -4.73 -5.52 -15.45
CA THR A 189 -4.81 -5.01 -16.83
C THR A 189 -5.46 -6.05 -17.74
N VAL A 190 -6.03 -5.58 -18.84
CA VAL A 190 -6.59 -6.46 -19.88
C VAL A 190 -5.52 -7.40 -20.42
N GLY A 191 -4.29 -6.89 -20.63
CA GLY A 191 -3.18 -7.71 -21.08
C GLY A 191 -2.83 -8.83 -20.10
N GLN A 192 -2.86 -8.56 -18.80
CA GLN A 192 -2.60 -9.57 -17.77
C GLN A 192 -3.72 -10.61 -17.72
N GLN A 193 -4.99 -10.20 -17.88
CA GLN A 193 -6.12 -11.15 -17.97
C GLN A 193 -5.97 -12.10 -19.17
N LEU A 194 -5.56 -11.58 -20.33
CA LEU A 194 -5.31 -12.42 -21.51
C LEU A 194 -4.20 -13.47 -21.27
N VAL A 195 -3.19 -13.12 -20.48
CA VAL A 195 -2.14 -14.08 -20.07
C VAL A 195 -2.73 -15.14 -19.12
N ASP A 196 -3.55 -14.74 -18.15
CA ASP A 196 -4.15 -15.64 -17.15
C ASP A 196 -5.12 -16.64 -17.79
N ASP A 197 -5.87 -16.19 -18.79
CA ASP A 197 -6.79 -17.00 -19.55
C ASP A 197 -6.08 -17.89 -20.60
N GLY A 198 -4.74 -17.80 -20.69
CA GLY A 198 -3.94 -18.56 -21.66
C GLY A 198 -4.12 -18.09 -23.11
N LEU A 199 -4.73 -16.92 -23.33
CA LEU A 199 -4.96 -16.32 -24.64
C LEU A 199 -3.75 -15.57 -25.18
N MET A 200 -2.79 -15.22 -24.31
CA MET A 200 -1.55 -14.55 -24.67
C MET A 200 -0.37 -15.11 -23.87
N PRO A 201 0.77 -15.42 -24.51
CA PRO A 201 2.01 -15.78 -23.80
C PRO A 201 2.52 -14.64 -22.94
N ALA A 202 3.02 -14.93 -21.73
CA ALA A 202 3.50 -13.92 -20.77
C ALA A 202 4.67 -13.06 -21.30
N ASP A 203 5.54 -13.61 -22.14
CA ASP A 203 6.65 -12.90 -22.76
C ASP A 203 6.21 -11.82 -23.77
N ARG A 204 4.98 -11.91 -24.27
CA ARG A 204 4.38 -10.92 -25.18
C ARG A 204 3.67 -9.78 -24.45
N LEU A 205 3.39 -9.92 -23.16
CA LEU A 205 2.62 -8.94 -22.39
C LEU A 205 3.22 -7.52 -22.49
N ARG A 206 4.53 -7.38 -22.30
CA ARG A 206 5.22 -6.06 -22.33
C ARG A 206 5.09 -5.32 -23.67
N HIS A 207 4.89 -6.04 -24.76
CA HIS A 207 4.76 -5.48 -26.11
C HIS A 207 3.30 -5.41 -26.58
N SER A 208 2.36 -5.81 -25.74
CA SER A 208 0.94 -5.79 -26.05
C SER A 208 0.36 -4.37 -25.90
N PRO A 209 -0.51 -3.92 -26.82
CA PRO A 209 -1.25 -2.67 -26.63
C PRO A 209 -2.19 -2.71 -25.40
N TYR A 210 -2.46 -3.89 -24.87
CA TYR A 210 -3.32 -4.11 -23.69
C TYR A 210 -2.54 -4.15 -22.36
N SER A 211 -1.22 -4.02 -22.39
CA SER A 211 -0.37 -4.12 -21.18
C SER A 211 -0.73 -3.06 -20.12
N ASN A 212 -1.14 -1.87 -20.55
CA ASN A 212 -1.45 -0.72 -19.68
C ASN A 212 -2.94 -0.36 -19.71
N VAL A 213 -3.80 -1.22 -20.29
CA VAL A 213 -5.25 -0.99 -20.27
C VAL A 213 -5.82 -1.59 -18.99
N LEU A 214 -6.23 -0.74 -18.07
CA LEU A 214 -6.78 -1.19 -16.79
C LEU A 214 -8.09 -1.96 -17.00
N ALA A 215 -8.19 -3.12 -16.37
CA ALA A 215 -9.42 -3.91 -16.25
C ALA A 215 -10.19 -3.55 -14.97
N SER A 216 -9.54 -2.92 -14.00
CA SER A 216 -10.12 -2.53 -12.72
C SER A 216 -9.52 -1.19 -12.27
N ALA A 217 -10.36 -0.22 -11.92
CA ALA A 217 -9.95 1.09 -11.41
C ALA A 217 -11.03 1.73 -10.52
N ILE A 218 -10.64 2.48 -9.50
CA ILE A 218 -11.56 3.30 -8.72
C ILE A 218 -12.09 4.44 -9.61
N GLY A 219 -13.41 4.58 -9.73
CA GLY A 219 -14.05 5.52 -10.65
C GLY A 219 -14.15 5.03 -12.10
N GLY A 220 -13.57 3.87 -12.43
CA GLY A 220 -13.71 3.20 -13.73
C GLY A 220 -15.06 2.50 -13.90
N GLU A 221 -15.14 1.59 -14.87
CA GLU A 221 -16.35 0.77 -15.07
C GLU A 221 -16.53 -0.24 -13.95
N GLU A 222 -15.41 -0.87 -13.54
CA GLU A 222 -15.36 -1.83 -12.45
C GLU A 222 -14.23 -1.48 -11.49
N ALA A 223 -14.46 -1.74 -10.20
CA ALA A 223 -13.44 -1.76 -9.16
C ALA A 223 -13.51 -3.11 -8.45
N THR A 224 -12.50 -3.95 -8.67
CA THR A 224 -12.43 -5.28 -8.10
C THR A 224 -11.29 -5.33 -7.07
N PRO A 225 -11.57 -4.99 -5.78
CA PRO A 225 -10.53 -4.97 -4.77
C PRO A 225 -10.06 -6.38 -4.41
N GLU A 226 -8.76 -6.62 -4.59
CA GLU A 226 -8.08 -7.79 -4.06
C GLU A 226 -7.44 -7.47 -2.72
N VAL A 227 -7.57 -8.39 -1.76
CA VAL A 227 -6.99 -8.22 -0.41
C VAL A 227 -6.14 -9.44 -0.09
N THR A 228 -4.87 -9.21 0.17
CA THR A 228 -3.88 -10.23 0.52
C THR A 228 -3.26 -9.92 1.88
N ARG A 229 -3.04 -10.96 2.71
CA ARG A 229 -2.31 -10.84 3.97
C ARG A 229 -0.90 -11.36 3.83
N VAL A 230 0.06 -10.64 4.39
CA VAL A 230 1.48 -11.00 4.41
C VAL A 230 2.03 -10.91 5.82
N ASP A 231 2.91 -11.82 6.18
CA ASP A 231 3.68 -11.77 7.43
C ASP A 231 4.83 -10.75 7.29
N VAL A 232 4.94 -9.83 8.26
CA VAL A 232 5.99 -8.81 8.32
C VAL A 232 6.71 -8.83 9.68
N THR A 233 6.77 -10.00 10.32
CA THR A 233 7.43 -10.19 11.61
C THR A 233 8.95 -10.07 11.52
N GLU A 234 9.53 -10.45 10.39
CA GLU A 234 10.97 -10.41 10.17
C GLU A 234 11.47 -8.96 10.14
N ARG A 235 12.39 -8.63 11.05
CA ARG A 235 13.05 -7.33 11.03
C ARG A 235 13.90 -7.18 9.77
N GLY A 236 13.86 -6.00 9.18
CA GLY A 236 14.48 -5.73 7.88
C GLY A 236 13.56 -6.07 6.69
N CYS A 237 12.39 -6.70 6.94
CA CYS A 237 11.36 -6.84 5.93
C CYS A 237 10.92 -5.45 5.43
N VAL A 238 10.97 -5.23 4.11
CA VAL A 238 10.55 -3.98 3.47
C VAL A 238 9.23 -4.19 2.77
N VAL A 239 8.26 -3.34 3.08
CA VAL A 239 7.03 -3.16 2.30
C VAL A 239 7.29 -2.04 1.31
N PHE A 240 7.21 -2.33 0.01
CA PHE A 240 7.56 -1.42 -1.06
C PHE A 240 6.39 -1.29 -2.04
N LEU A 241 5.95 -0.06 -2.30
CA LEU A 241 4.86 0.25 -3.23
C LEU A 241 5.37 1.19 -4.31
N CYS A 242 4.84 1.04 -5.54
CA CYS A 242 5.12 1.98 -6.62
C CYS A 242 3.99 2.05 -7.64
N SER A 243 3.88 3.19 -8.34
CA SER A 243 3.10 3.32 -9.57
C SER A 243 3.81 2.66 -10.75
N ASP A 244 3.10 2.46 -11.85
CA ASP A 244 3.60 1.84 -13.07
C ASP A 244 4.74 2.64 -13.73
N GLY A 245 4.81 3.96 -13.45
CA GLY A 245 5.89 4.81 -13.92
C GLY A 245 7.29 4.39 -13.43
N LEU A 246 7.39 3.68 -12.30
CA LEU A 246 8.65 3.03 -11.92
C LEU A 246 8.90 1.79 -12.76
N THR A 247 7.95 0.86 -12.82
CA THR A 247 8.14 -0.47 -13.42
C THR A 247 8.21 -0.45 -14.95
N LYS A 248 7.79 0.64 -15.59
CA LYS A 248 8.07 0.92 -17.01
C LYS A 248 9.55 1.06 -17.30
N HIS A 249 10.34 1.51 -16.32
CA HIS A 249 11.75 1.86 -16.51
C HIS A 249 12.71 1.01 -15.68
N VAL A 250 12.27 0.45 -14.56
CA VAL A 250 13.09 -0.31 -13.61
C VAL A 250 12.53 -1.71 -13.44
N SER A 251 13.35 -2.71 -13.69
CA SER A 251 12.96 -4.13 -13.57
C SER A 251 12.96 -4.61 -12.12
N ASP A 252 12.20 -5.68 -11.84
CA ASP A 252 12.14 -6.29 -10.50
C ASP A 252 13.53 -6.69 -9.95
N PRO A 253 14.46 -7.28 -10.75
CA PRO A 253 15.82 -7.56 -10.27
C PRO A 253 16.61 -6.31 -9.86
N GLU A 254 16.38 -5.19 -10.52
CA GLU A 254 17.02 -3.91 -10.17
C GLU A 254 16.43 -3.31 -8.91
N ILE A 255 15.10 -3.36 -8.76
CA ILE A 255 14.40 -3.00 -7.51
C ILE A 255 14.97 -3.84 -6.35
N GLU A 256 15.07 -5.16 -6.54
CA GLU A 256 15.64 -6.07 -5.53
C GLU A 256 17.07 -5.68 -5.15
N SER A 257 17.93 -5.37 -6.15
CA SER A 257 19.31 -4.97 -5.91
C SER A 257 19.40 -3.68 -5.07
N HIS A 258 18.54 -2.69 -5.33
CA HIS A 258 18.50 -1.45 -4.57
C HIS A 258 17.99 -1.69 -3.14
N LEU A 259 16.95 -2.51 -2.96
CA LEU A 259 16.41 -2.84 -1.64
C LEU A 259 17.41 -3.66 -0.80
N ARG A 260 18.20 -4.54 -1.43
CA ARG A 260 19.24 -5.33 -0.76
C ARG A 260 20.36 -4.45 -0.17
N THR A 261 20.68 -3.35 -0.81
CA THR A 261 21.78 -2.44 -0.42
C THR A 261 21.29 -1.17 0.25
N MET A 262 19.99 -1.02 0.49
CA MET A 262 19.40 0.19 1.05
C MET A 262 19.92 0.51 2.45
N GLN A 263 20.25 1.77 2.67
CA GLN A 263 20.61 2.30 3.99
C GLN A 263 19.38 2.87 4.71
N SER A 264 18.49 3.56 3.98
CA SER A 264 17.22 4.09 4.46
C SER A 264 16.15 3.98 3.39
N SER A 265 14.87 4.05 3.82
CA SER A 265 13.72 4.13 2.91
C SER A 265 13.80 5.38 2.02
N GLU A 266 14.29 6.49 2.53
CA GLU A 266 14.51 7.73 1.78
C GLU A 266 15.53 7.54 0.65
N GLN A 267 16.70 6.98 0.99
CA GLN A 267 17.79 6.77 0.03
C GLN A 267 17.33 5.86 -1.12
N VAL A 268 16.65 4.75 -0.85
CA VAL A 268 16.25 3.81 -1.89
C VAL A 268 15.13 4.38 -2.77
N CYS A 269 14.17 5.12 -2.20
CA CYS A 269 13.11 5.76 -2.96
C CYS A 269 13.69 6.79 -3.95
N HIS A 270 14.60 7.66 -3.51
CA HIS A 270 15.25 8.62 -4.39
C HIS A 270 16.13 7.97 -5.46
N ALA A 271 16.84 6.90 -5.12
CA ALA A 271 17.68 6.17 -6.08
C ALA A 271 16.84 5.55 -7.21
N LEU A 272 15.71 4.92 -6.87
CA LEU A 272 14.83 4.28 -7.84
C LEU A 272 14.10 5.30 -8.73
N VAL A 273 13.62 6.40 -8.17
CA VAL A 273 13.03 7.51 -8.96
C VAL A 273 14.08 8.12 -9.88
N GLY A 274 15.31 8.37 -9.39
CA GLY A 274 16.42 8.86 -10.19
C GLY A 274 16.71 7.96 -11.39
N LEU A 275 16.80 6.65 -11.15
CA LEU A 275 17.04 5.66 -12.21
C LEU A 275 15.93 5.65 -13.27
N ALA A 276 14.65 5.73 -12.86
CA ALA A 276 13.53 5.81 -13.79
C ALA A 276 13.58 7.09 -14.63
N LEU A 277 13.94 8.22 -14.02
CA LEU A 277 14.12 9.51 -14.71
C LEU A 277 15.28 9.47 -15.71
N GLU A 278 16.41 8.87 -15.36
CA GLU A 278 17.57 8.70 -16.25
C GLU A 278 17.20 7.87 -17.51
N ARG A 279 16.27 6.93 -17.36
CA ARG A 279 15.77 6.06 -18.43
C ARG A 279 14.60 6.64 -19.23
N GLY A 280 14.31 7.91 -19.03
CA GLY A 280 13.33 8.66 -19.81
C GLY A 280 12.14 9.20 -19.03
N GLY A 281 11.79 8.62 -17.87
CA GLY A 281 10.74 9.13 -16.99
C GLY A 281 9.44 9.43 -17.74
N SER A 282 8.92 8.46 -18.50
CA SER A 282 7.83 8.65 -19.46
C SER A 282 6.47 8.89 -18.81
N ASP A 283 6.36 8.60 -17.49
CA ASP A 283 5.15 8.77 -16.69
C ASP A 283 5.42 9.44 -15.35
N ASN A 284 4.35 9.71 -14.58
CA ASN A 284 4.45 10.04 -13.17
C ASN A 284 5.06 8.85 -12.42
N ILE A 285 5.94 9.09 -11.46
CA ILE A 285 6.70 8.06 -10.76
C ILE A 285 6.50 8.26 -9.27
N THR A 286 5.85 7.29 -8.63
CA THR A 286 5.64 7.31 -7.19
C THR A 286 6.19 6.05 -6.55
N VAL A 287 6.96 6.23 -5.49
CA VAL A 287 7.62 5.14 -4.74
C VAL A 287 7.44 5.37 -3.25
N VAL A 288 7.05 4.32 -2.55
CA VAL A 288 6.88 4.32 -1.09
C VAL A 288 7.57 3.09 -0.51
N ALA A 289 8.36 3.28 0.53
CA ALA A 289 9.01 2.20 1.25
C ALA A 289 8.81 2.33 2.76
N GLY A 290 8.63 1.19 3.43
CA GLY A 290 8.52 1.12 4.88
C GLY A 290 9.12 -0.16 5.44
N ARG A 291 9.90 -0.03 6.52
CA ARG A 291 10.50 -1.16 7.23
C ARG A 291 10.71 -0.85 8.72
N ALA A 292 10.95 -1.91 9.49
CA ALA A 292 11.62 -1.83 10.78
C ALA A 292 13.04 -2.40 10.61
N PRO A 293 14.10 -1.58 10.62
CA PRO A 293 15.47 -2.03 10.40
C PRO A 293 15.91 -3.11 11.39
N LEU A 294 16.92 -3.88 11.03
CA LEU A 294 17.62 -4.75 11.97
C LEU A 294 18.20 -3.90 13.10
N LYS A 295 18.06 -4.37 14.36
CA LYS A 295 18.78 -3.73 15.48
C LYS A 295 20.27 -3.95 15.27
N ARG A 296 21.02 -2.87 15.26
CA ARG A 296 22.49 -2.93 15.25
C ARG A 296 23.01 -3.37 16.62
#